data_16f2ab7a4426aa7e74af3ee28c3a46f4
#
_entry.id   16f2ab7a4426aa7e74af3ee28c3a46f4
#
_cell.length_a   1.000
_cell.length_b   1.000
_cell.length_c   1.000
_cell.angle_alpha   90.00
_cell.angle_beta   90.00
_cell.angle_gamma   90.00
#
_symmetry.space_group_name_H-M   'P 1'
#
loop_
_entity.id
_entity.type
_entity.pdbx_description
1 polymer ?
#
loop_
_entity_poly.entity_id
_entity_poly.type
_entity_poly.pdbx_seq_one_letter_code
_entity_poly.pdbx_strand_id
1 'polypeptide(L)'
;LLGQKKIDNFSSNAQICSNFFHKLNTQRCTYSLGNGVFFNDMSIKKDKLGKQFDRRIKEAAYNALIHGQSFLFWNVDHVHEFPLTQFAPMWDEDTGALMAGIRFWQLDEQKPFKVVLYEIDGYTTYSAESKFGELKETAPKRAYRQRIEVANNLEPEIIGEENYSSLPIVPMFGNKRHISTLRGMQSKIDAYDAVQSGFANDLDDCAQMYWLISNADGMTDDELAEFRDRLKFQHIAKAEEGQVQAYTQEPPYTARKEFLTQMRSEIYEDFGALDVHAIAAGATNDHIDAAYQPLDDNADDFEYFVGDAIEKILELAGIDDEPQFKRNRISNEKERTDMILEAANYLDEETILKKLPFVAPEEVPDILAKLDEESYNRYTEPIEPDAPEGNQEGDE
;
A
#
# COMPACT_ATOMS: atom_id res chain seq x y z
N LEU A 1 7.42 35.41 31.07
CA LEU A 1 8.74 35.40 30.40
C LEU A 1 8.70 34.43 29.23
N LEU A 2 8.34 34.92 28.06
CA LEU A 2 8.48 34.19 26.79
C LEU A 2 9.97 34.10 26.50
N GLY A 3 10.60 32.97 26.84
CA GLY A 3 11.97 32.69 26.48
C GLY A 3 12.09 32.69 24.95
N GLN A 4 12.93 33.58 24.43
CA GLN A 4 13.34 33.48 23.03
C GLN A 4 13.95 32.08 22.84
N LYS A 5 13.44 31.30 21.90
CA LYS A 5 14.06 30.03 21.48
C LYS A 5 15.46 30.38 20.98
N LYS A 6 16.48 30.06 21.77
CA LYS A 6 17.86 30.14 21.33
C LYS A 6 18.07 28.98 20.35
N ILE A 7 18.34 29.28 19.11
CA ILE A 7 18.71 28.27 18.11
C ILE A 7 20.07 27.75 18.50
N ASP A 8 20.17 26.52 18.94
CA ASP A 8 21.42 25.83 19.18
C ASP A 8 21.90 25.20 17.86
N ASN A 9 22.89 25.83 17.25
CA ASN A 9 23.46 25.36 16.01
C ASN A 9 24.56 24.30 16.22
N PHE A 10 24.87 23.94 17.47
CA PHE A 10 25.97 23.04 17.83
C PHE A 10 25.48 21.65 18.27
N SER A 11 24.22 21.51 18.65
CA SER A 11 23.64 20.22 18.98
C SER A 11 23.10 19.54 17.72
N SER A 12 23.39 18.26 17.59
CA SER A 12 22.81 17.42 16.56
C SER A 12 21.29 17.36 16.76
N ASN A 13 20.52 17.47 15.69
CA ASN A 13 19.06 17.45 15.71
C ASN A 13 18.51 16.65 14.52
N ALA A 14 18.95 15.41 14.39
CA ALA A 14 18.39 14.49 13.40
C ALA A 14 16.95 14.15 13.78
N GLN A 15 16.04 14.29 12.82
CA GLN A 15 14.64 13.89 12.93
C GLN A 15 14.38 12.81 11.88
N ILE A 16 14.40 11.57 12.31
CA ILE A 16 14.16 10.40 11.46
C ILE A 16 12.72 9.99 11.64
N CYS A 17 11.99 9.89 10.53
CA CYS A 17 10.63 9.40 10.51
C CYS A 17 10.58 8.11 9.71
N SER A 18 10.05 7.06 10.30
CA SER A 18 9.80 5.78 9.63
C SER A 18 8.58 5.87 8.71
N ASN A 19 8.55 5.03 7.69
CA ASN A 19 7.42 4.95 6.76
C ASN A 19 6.56 3.70 6.99
N PHE A 20 6.49 3.21 8.23
CA PHE A 20 5.71 2.01 8.56
C PHE A 20 4.26 2.13 8.15
N PHE A 21 3.60 3.22 8.55
CA PHE A 21 2.17 3.40 8.31
C PHE A 21 1.80 3.31 6.83
N HIS A 22 2.54 3.99 5.96
CA HIS A 22 2.33 3.91 4.51
C HIS A 22 2.63 2.52 3.98
N LYS A 23 3.77 1.93 4.37
CA LYS A 23 4.21 0.62 3.89
C LYS A 23 3.22 -0.49 4.22
N LEU A 24 2.74 -0.53 5.47
CA LEU A 24 1.85 -1.57 5.97
C LEU A 24 0.45 -1.48 5.32
N ASN A 25 -0.10 -0.26 5.18
CA ASN A 25 -1.37 -0.05 4.46
C ASN A 25 -1.24 -0.39 2.97
N THR A 26 -0.11 -0.03 2.34
CA THR A 26 0.17 -0.40 0.94
C THR A 26 0.25 -1.91 0.78
N GLN A 27 0.89 -2.62 1.74
CA GLN A 27 0.97 -4.08 1.71
C GLN A 27 -0.42 -4.70 1.75
N ARG A 28 -1.30 -4.28 2.68
CA ARG A 28 -2.68 -4.78 2.78
C ARG A 28 -3.48 -4.53 1.49
N CYS A 29 -3.47 -3.28 0.99
CA CYS A 29 -4.15 -2.96 -0.27
C CYS A 29 -3.62 -3.73 -1.47
N THR A 30 -2.29 -3.93 -1.56
CA THR A 30 -1.69 -4.64 -2.69
C THR A 30 -1.91 -6.14 -2.56
N TYR A 31 -2.01 -6.67 -1.35
CA TYR A 31 -2.30 -8.08 -1.11
C TYR A 31 -3.68 -8.47 -1.66
N SER A 32 -4.73 -7.72 -1.30
CA SER A 32 -6.10 -8.01 -1.73
C SER A 32 -6.46 -7.45 -3.11
N LEU A 33 -5.97 -6.23 -3.45
CA LEU A 33 -6.38 -5.50 -4.66
C LEU A 33 -5.25 -5.36 -5.69
N GLY A 34 -4.13 -6.06 -5.51
CA GLY A 34 -2.98 -6.00 -6.43
C GLY A 34 -3.31 -6.52 -7.83
N ASN A 35 -4.13 -7.54 -7.91
CA ASN A 35 -4.60 -8.16 -9.15
C ASN A 35 -5.91 -7.53 -9.69
N GLY A 36 -6.43 -6.49 -9.02
CA GLY A 36 -7.72 -5.88 -9.32
C GLY A 36 -8.89 -6.67 -8.76
N VAL A 37 -10.11 -6.21 -9.04
CA VAL A 37 -11.36 -6.86 -8.65
C VAL A 37 -11.80 -7.78 -9.80
N PHE A 38 -12.20 -8.99 -9.50
CA PHE A 38 -12.71 -9.95 -10.48
C PHE A 38 -14.23 -10.03 -10.38
N PHE A 39 -14.88 -10.31 -11.50
CA PHE A 39 -16.31 -10.52 -11.64
C PHE A 39 -16.54 -11.81 -12.42
N ASN A 40 -17.72 -12.41 -12.29
CA ASN A 40 -18.11 -13.56 -13.12
C ASN A 40 -18.10 -13.19 -14.60
N ASP A 41 -18.58 -11.98 -14.95
CA ASP A 41 -18.43 -11.41 -16.29
C ASP A 41 -17.35 -10.30 -16.30
N MET A 42 -16.16 -10.65 -16.76
CA MET A 42 -15.02 -9.72 -16.83
C MET A 42 -15.21 -8.55 -17.81
N SER A 43 -16.20 -8.62 -18.72
CA SER A 43 -16.52 -7.52 -19.65
C SER A 43 -17.11 -6.30 -18.94
N ILE A 44 -17.71 -6.48 -17.75
CA ILE A 44 -18.33 -5.44 -16.93
C ILE A 44 -17.39 -4.29 -16.66
N LYS A 45 -16.13 -4.57 -16.29
CA LYS A 45 -15.15 -3.50 -16.00
C LYS A 45 -14.87 -2.62 -17.20
N LYS A 46 -14.76 -3.20 -18.37
CA LYS A 46 -14.44 -2.47 -19.60
C LYS A 46 -15.64 -1.67 -20.12
N ASP A 47 -16.79 -2.29 -20.09
CA ASP A 47 -17.96 -1.79 -20.84
C ASP A 47 -18.90 -0.95 -19.94
N LYS A 48 -18.93 -1.18 -18.62
CA LYS A 48 -19.89 -0.53 -17.72
C LYS A 48 -19.29 0.25 -16.57
N LEU A 49 -18.17 -0.18 -15.97
CA LEU A 49 -17.57 0.44 -14.78
C LEU A 49 -16.44 1.43 -15.07
N GLY A 50 -16.03 1.53 -16.34
CA GLY A 50 -14.97 2.43 -16.80
C GLY A 50 -13.55 1.86 -16.61
N LYS A 51 -12.64 2.31 -17.48
CA LYS A 51 -11.26 1.77 -17.60
C LYS A 51 -10.39 1.91 -16.34
N GLN A 52 -10.74 2.83 -15.43
CA GLN A 52 -9.95 3.11 -14.24
C GLN A 52 -10.57 2.53 -12.96
N PHE A 53 -11.54 1.63 -13.08
CA PHE A 53 -12.29 1.10 -11.94
C PHE A 53 -11.37 0.52 -10.86
N ASP A 54 -10.52 -0.45 -11.19
CA ASP A 54 -9.60 -1.09 -10.24
C ASP A 54 -8.70 -0.08 -9.52
N ARG A 55 -8.21 0.91 -10.26
CA ARG A 55 -7.39 1.98 -9.69
C ARG A 55 -8.17 2.82 -8.67
N ARG A 56 -9.41 3.20 -9.01
CA ARG A 56 -10.27 4.02 -8.14
C ARG A 56 -10.68 3.27 -6.87
N ILE A 57 -11.00 1.98 -7.01
CA ILE A 57 -11.30 1.12 -5.87
C ILE A 57 -10.06 1.00 -4.96
N LYS A 58 -8.87 0.77 -5.52
CA LYS A 58 -7.63 0.69 -4.74
C LYS A 58 -7.29 2.01 -4.03
N GLU A 59 -7.47 3.15 -4.68
CA GLU A 59 -7.28 4.48 -4.08
C GLU A 59 -8.26 4.70 -2.92
N ALA A 60 -9.55 4.39 -3.12
CA ALA A 60 -10.58 4.51 -2.08
C ALA A 60 -10.32 3.57 -0.90
N ALA A 61 -9.98 2.32 -1.16
CA ALA A 61 -9.67 1.34 -0.14
C ALA A 61 -8.44 1.73 0.70
N TYR A 62 -7.40 2.26 0.06
CA TYR A 62 -6.22 2.81 0.73
C TYR A 62 -6.59 4.00 1.63
N ASN A 63 -7.40 4.94 1.12
CA ASN A 63 -7.87 6.09 1.89
C ASN A 63 -8.80 5.67 3.04
N ALA A 64 -9.60 4.61 2.86
CA ALA A 64 -10.42 4.03 3.91
C ALA A 64 -9.56 3.44 5.07
N LEU A 65 -8.41 2.82 4.78
CA LEU A 65 -7.49 2.37 5.82
C LEU A 65 -6.83 3.53 6.56
N ILE A 66 -6.44 4.60 5.85
CA ILE A 66 -5.79 5.77 6.45
C ILE A 66 -6.76 6.58 7.31
N HIS A 67 -7.96 6.86 6.80
CA HIS A 67 -8.92 7.76 7.44
C HIS A 67 -10.04 7.04 8.20
N GLY A 68 -10.12 5.70 8.06
CA GLY A 68 -11.22 4.87 8.58
C GLY A 68 -12.35 4.71 7.58
N GLN A 69 -12.55 5.69 6.71
CA GLN A 69 -13.59 5.70 5.67
C GLN A 69 -13.18 6.53 4.45
N SER A 70 -13.70 6.19 3.29
CA SER A 70 -13.69 6.97 2.06
C SER A 70 -15.04 6.83 1.36
N PHE A 71 -15.26 7.54 0.26
CA PHE A 71 -16.56 7.56 -0.40
C PHE A 71 -16.38 7.35 -1.89
N LEU A 72 -17.23 6.49 -2.44
CA LEU A 72 -17.31 6.21 -3.87
C LEU A 72 -18.55 6.90 -4.44
N PHE A 73 -18.36 7.78 -5.40
CA PHE A 73 -19.45 8.41 -6.15
C PHE A 73 -19.62 7.71 -7.49
N TRP A 74 -20.82 7.20 -7.75
CA TRP A 74 -21.19 6.64 -9.04
C TRP A 74 -21.65 7.74 -9.99
N ASN A 75 -20.87 7.98 -11.05
CA ASN A 75 -21.14 9.01 -12.04
C ASN A 75 -21.51 8.39 -13.40
N VAL A 76 -22.69 7.81 -13.47
CA VAL A 76 -23.33 7.23 -14.66
C VAL A 76 -22.58 6.05 -15.28
N ASP A 77 -21.30 6.19 -15.60
CA ASP A 77 -20.48 5.24 -16.34
C ASP A 77 -19.12 4.94 -15.67
N HIS A 78 -18.84 5.60 -14.56
CA HIS A 78 -17.58 5.40 -13.83
C HIS A 78 -17.67 5.81 -12.37
N VAL A 79 -16.70 5.34 -11.59
CA VAL A 79 -16.57 5.64 -10.16
C VAL A 79 -15.58 6.79 -9.95
N HIS A 80 -15.96 7.76 -9.11
CA HIS A 80 -15.07 8.75 -8.52
C HIS A 80 -14.85 8.46 -7.05
N GLU A 81 -13.63 8.61 -6.57
CA GLU A 81 -13.31 8.56 -5.17
C GLU A 81 -13.38 9.97 -4.57
N PHE A 82 -14.04 10.10 -3.41
CA PHE A 82 -14.07 11.30 -2.58
C PHE A 82 -13.35 11.00 -1.26
N PRO A 83 -12.11 11.48 -1.08
CA PRO A 83 -11.40 11.26 0.16
C PRO A 83 -12.08 12.04 1.31
N LEU A 84 -12.04 11.49 2.52
CA LEU A 84 -12.62 12.13 3.71
C LEU A 84 -12.09 13.56 3.95
N THR A 85 -10.88 13.86 3.49
CA THR A 85 -10.29 15.21 3.57
C THR A 85 -10.98 16.26 2.69
N GLN A 86 -11.80 15.81 1.73
CA GLN A 86 -12.53 16.64 0.76
C GLN A 86 -14.04 16.38 0.77
N PHE A 87 -14.53 15.57 1.72
CA PHE A 87 -15.92 15.18 1.79
C PHE A 87 -16.42 15.19 3.24
N ALA A 88 -17.50 15.91 3.50
CA ALA A 88 -18.21 15.93 4.78
C ALA A 88 -19.51 15.14 4.64
N PRO A 89 -19.58 13.90 5.18
CA PRO A 89 -20.79 13.08 5.14
C PRO A 89 -21.83 13.59 6.13
N MET A 90 -23.10 13.46 5.77
CA MET A 90 -24.25 13.73 6.62
C MET A 90 -25.00 12.41 6.83
N TRP A 91 -24.86 11.87 8.03
CA TRP A 91 -25.47 10.61 8.44
C TRP A 91 -26.82 10.83 9.10
N ASP A 92 -27.73 9.90 8.85
CA ASP A 92 -28.97 9.81 9.62
C ASP A 92 -28.68 9.29 11.03
N GLU A 93 -29.18 9.98 12.04
CA GLU A 93 -28.86 9.66 13.44
C GLU A 93 -29.57 8.37 13.92
N ASP A 94 -30.67 8.01 13.32
CA ASP A 94 -31.46 6.84 13.74
C ASP A 94 -31.00 5.56 12.99
N THR A 95 -30.72 5.66 11.70
CA THR A 95 -30.41 4.49 10.86
C THR A 95 -28.92 4.33 10.59
N GLY A 96 -28.12 5.38 10.79
CA GLY A 96 -26.70 5.38 10.40
C GLY A 96 -26.47 5.38 8.90
N ALA A 97 -27.50 5.64 8.09
CA ALA A 97 -27.38 5.71 6.64
C ALA A 97 -26.83 7.06 6.18
N LEU A 98 -26.07 7.07 5.08
CA LEU A 98 -25.62 8.31 4.46
C LEU A 98 -26.77 8.98 3.71
N MET A 99 -27.24 10.13 4.22
CA MET A 99 -28.36 10.88 3.66
C MET A 99 -27.98 11.92 2.62
N ALA A 100 -26.86 12.58 2.85
CA ALA A 100 -26.33 13.65 2.01
C ALA A 100 -24.84 13.79 2.22
N GLY A 101 -24.18 14.62 1.42
CA GLY A 101 -22.78 14.92 1.64
C GLY A 101 -22.34 16.18 0.91
N ILE A 102 -21.31 16.80 1.45
CA ILE A 102 -20.72 18.01 0.91
C ILE A 102 -19.31 17.69 0.45
N ARG A 103 -19.08 17.79 -0.87
CA ARG A 103 -17.73 17.74 -1.42
C ARG A 103 -17.18 19.15 -1.55
N PHE A 104 -15.93 19.35 -1.12
CA PHE A 104 -15.26 20.65 -1.19
C PHE A 104 -13.81 20.49 -1.63
N TRP A 105 -13.34 21.36 -2.51
CA TRP A 105 -11.95 21.35 -2.99
C TRP A 105 -11.54 22.69 -3.56
N GLN A 106 -10.24 22.90 -3.61
CA GLN A 106 -9.60 24.01 -4.30
C GLN A 106 -8.40 23.46 -5.06
N LEU A 107 -8.32 23.74 -6.35
CA LEU A 107 -7.23 23.21 -7.20
C LEU A 107 -5.92 23.97 -6.98
N ASP A 108 -6.02 25.26 -6.73
CA ASP A 108 -4.91 26.18 -6.52
C ASP A 108 -5.41 27.36 -5.70
N GLU A 109 -4.54 28.03 -4.94
CA GLU A 109 -4.87 29.21 -4.13
C GLU A 109 -5.48 30.36 -4.95
N GLN A 110 -5.13 30.45 -6.25
CA GLN A 110 -5.68 31.44 -7.19
C GLN A 110 -7.00 31.03 -7.83
N LYS A 111 -7.46 29.80 -7.62
CA LYS A 111 -8.72 29.28 -8.16
C LYS A 111 -9.83 29.37 -7.12
N PRO A 112 -11.09 29.52 -7.56
CA PRO A 112 -12.20 29.54 -6.61
C PRO A 112 -12.32 28.24 -5.84
N PHE A 113 -12.67 28.36 -4.57
CA PHE A 113 -13.05 27.22 -3.72
C PHE A 113 -14.41 26.71 -4.20
N LYS A 114 -14.49 25.42 -4.51
CA LYS A 114 -15.70 24.76 -5.01
C LYS A 114 -16.32 23.89 -3.95
N VAL A 115 -17.64 23.92 -3.87
CA VAL A 115 -18.44 23.12 -2.96
C VAL A 115 -19.62 22.55 -3.73
N VAL A 116 -19.90 21.25 -3.53
CA VAL A 116 -21.05 20.58 -4.12
C VAL A 116 -21.79 19.86 -3.00
N LEU A 117 -23.06 20.20 -2.85
CA LEU A 117 -23.99 19.50 -1.97
C LEU A 117 -24.67 18.39 -2.76
N TYR A 118 -24.55 17.17 -2.29
CA TYR A 118 -25.19 15.97 -2.85
C TYR A 118 -26.34 15.55 -1.95
N GLU A 119 -27.51 15.42 -2.52
CA GLU A 119 -28.73 14.96 -1.87
C GLU A 119 -29.37 13.85 -2.70
N ILE A 120 -30.35 13.15 -2.17
CA ILE A 120 -31.00 12.01 -2.86
C ILE A 120 -31.70 12.46 -4.18
N ASP A 121 -32.17 13.69 -4.24
CA ASP A 121 -32.92 14.26 -5.35
C ASP A 121 -32.10 15.14 -6.29
N GLY A 122 -30.75 15.12 -6.16
CA GLY A 122 -29.84 15.83 -7.03
C GLY A 122 -28.68 16.50 -6.30
N TYR A 123 -27.93 17.33 -7.01
CA TYR A 123 -26.80 18.06 -6.46
C TYR A 123 -26.84 19.54 -6.80
N THR A 124 -26.33 20.37 -5.87
CA THR A 124 -26.24 21.84 -6.03
C THR A 124 -24.79 22.27 -5.94
N THR A 125 -24.36 23.15 -6.85
CA THR A 125 -22.96 23.60 -6.93
C THR A 125 -22.83 25.04 -6.41
N TYR A 126 -21.86 25.24 -5.52
CA TYR A 126 -21.49 26.52 -4.95
C TYR A 126 -20.02 26.84 -5.23
N SER A 127 -19.67 28.12 -5.22
CA SER A 127 -18.29 28.58 -5.25
C SER A 127 -18.07 29.76 -4.32
N ALA A 128 -16.84 29.90 -3.82
CA ALA A 128 -16.38 31.06 -3.08
C ALA A 128 -15.02 31.52 -3.63
N GLU A 129 -14.66 32.77 -3.45
CA GLU A 129 -13.36 33.30 -3.87
C GLU A 129 -12.20 32.68 -3.08
N SER A 130 -12.44 32.29 -1.83
CA SER A 130 -11.47 31.67 -0.94
C SER A 130 -12.16 30.65 -0.03
N LYS A 131 -11.36 29.83 0.66
CA LYS A 131 -11.82 28.81 1.61
C LYS A 131 -12.72 29.33 2.73
N PHE A 132 -12.59 30.62 3.08
CA PHE A 132 -13.36 31.29 4.12
C PHE A 132 -14.31 32.35 3.55
N GLY A 133 -14.45 32.43 2.22
CA GLY A 133 -15.33 33.37 1.56
C GLY A 133 -16.80 32.95 1.62
N GLU A 134 -17.69 33.88 1.28
CA GLU A 134 -19.12 33.62 1.18
C GLU A 134 -19.40 32.67 0.01
N LEU A 135 -20.13 31.58 0.27
CA LEU A 135 -20.55 30.60 -0.72
C LEU A 135 -21.71 31.20 -1.56
N LYS A 136 -21.52 31.24 -2.86
CA LYS A 136 -22.54 31.65 -3.83
C LYS A 136 -22.93 30.45 -4.68
N GLU A 137 -24.23 30.24 -4.86
CA GLU A 137 -24.75 29.24 -5.76
C GLU A 137 -24.31 29.57 -7.18
N THR A 138 -23.63 28.60 -7.82
CA THR A 138 -23.12 28.74 -9.20
C THR A 138 -24.06 28.11 -10.21
N ALA A 139 -24.75 27.05 -9.81
CA ALA A 139 -25.74 26.39 -10.61
C ALA A 139 -26.86 25.83 -9.69
N PRO A 140 -28.14 25.96 -10.16
CA PRO A 140 -29.27 25.42 -9.42
C PRO A 140 -29.17 23.90 -9.31
N LYS A 141 -29.99 23.33 -8.42
CA LYS A 141 -30.06 21.88 -8.20
C LYS A 141 -30.32 21.15 -9.52
N ARG A 142 -29.51 20.11 -9.80
CA ARG A 142 -29.57 19.28 -10.99
C ARG A 142 -29.72 17.82 -10.63
N ALA A 143 -30.45 17.09 -11.47
CA ALA A 143 -30.50 15.64 -11.34
C ALA A 143 -29.16 14.98 -11.73
N TYR A 144 -28.91 13.78 -11.19
CA TYR A 144 -27.67 13.03 -11.46
C TYR A 144 -27.56 12.52 -12.89
N ARG A 145 -28.71 12.20 -13.51
CA ARG A 145 -28.78 11.72 -14.89
C ARG A 145 -29.54 12.73 -15.71
N GLN A 146 -28.94 13.23 -16.78
CA GLN A 146 -29.56 14.15 -17.72
C GLN A 146 -29.49 13.55 -19.12
N ARG A 147 -30.61 13.47 -19.80
CA ARG A 147 -30.65 13.15 -21.23
C ARG A 147 -30.55 14.44 -22.01
N ILE A 148 -29.54 14.54 -22.87
CA ILE A 148 -29.25 15.70 -23.68
C ILE A 148 -29.48 15.32 -25.13
N GLU A 149 -30.31 16.06 -25.85
CA GLU A 149 -30.47 15.96 -27.29
C GLU A 149 -29.66 17.08 -27.96
N VAL A 150 -28.84 16.69 -28.91
CA VAL A 150 -28.09 17.63 -29.75
C VAL A 150 -28.69 17.57 -31.15
N ALA A 151 -29.65 18.44 -31.44
CA ALA A 151 -30.18 18.59 -32.80
C ALA A 151 -29.17 19.35 -33.67
N ASN A 152 -29.10 19.01 -34.98
CA ASN A 152 -28.15 19.57 -35.92
C ASN A 152 -28.07 21.11 -35.83
N ASN A 153 -26.94 21.65 -35.37
CA ASN A 153 -26.60 23.06 -35.20
C ASN A 153 -27.36 23.86 -34.13
N LEU A 154 -28.03 23.24 -33.18
CA LEU A 154 -28.66 23.88 -32.02
C LEU A 154 -27.89 23.64 -30.74
N GLU A 155 -28.10 24.49 -29.75
CA GLU A 155 -27.56 24.28 -28.41
C GLU A 155 -28.12 22.96 -27.79
N PRO A 156 -27.32 22.24 -26.99
CA PRO A 156 -27.76 21.01 -26.33
C PRO A 156 -28.99 21.28 -25.44
N GLU A 157 -30.11 20.60 -25.68
CA GLU A 157 -31.31 20.72 -24.87
C GLU A 157 -31.48 19.50 -23.93
N ILE A 158 -31.78 19.77 -22.65
CA ILE A 158 -32.04 18.72 -21.67
C ILE A 158 -33.49 18.25 -21.89
N ILE A 159 -33.65 17.02 -22.41
CA ILE A 159 -34.96 16.42 -22.71
C ILE A 159 -35.51 15.54 -21.58
N GLY A 160 -34.70 15.26 -20.56
CA GLY A 160 -35.13 14.48 -19.40
C GLY A 160 -34.12 14.54 -18.27
N GLU A 161 -34.62 14.53 -17.06
CA GLU A 161 -33.84 14.48 -15.82
C GLU A 161 -34.33 13.31 -14.97
N GLU A 162 -33.39 12.55 -14.41
CA GLU A 162 -33.69 11.36 -13.61
C GLU A 162 -32.65 11.25 -12.48
N ASN A 163 -33.08 10.84 -11.30
CA ASN A 163 -32.23 10.53 -10.18
C ASN A 163 -32.12 9.02 -9.94
N TYR A 164 -31.16 8.61 -9.15
CA TYR A 164 -31.05 7.23 -8.68
C TYR A 164 -32.10 6.97 -7.58
N SER A 165 -32.40 5.70 -7.32
CA SER A 165 -33.29 5.28 -6.23
C SER A 165 -32.73 5.55 -4.84
N SER A 166 -31.40 5.69 -4.75
CA SER A 166 -30.66 5.98 -3.53
C SER A 166 -29.57 7.02 -3.83
N LEU A 167 -28.95 7.57 -2.78
CA LEU A 167 -27.82 8.50 -2.95
C LEU A 167 -26.67 7.80 -3.71
N PRO A 168 -26.18 8.35 -4.84
CA PRO A 168 -25.12 7.70 -5.63
C PRO A 168 -23.71 7.84 -4.99
N ILE A 169 -23.65 7.96 -3.67
CA ILE A 169 -22.41 8.00 -2.89
C ILE A 169 -22.44 6.85 -1.90
N VAL A 170 -21.47 5.98 -2.03
CA VAL A 170 -21.33 4.78 -1.20
C VAL A 170 -20.15 4.95 -0.26
N PRO A 171 -20.34 4.83 1.07
CA PRO A 171 -19.25 4.80 2.01
C PRO A 171 -18.48 3.48 1.88
N MET A 172 -17.15 3.56 1.88
CA MET A 172 -16.23 2.42 1.95
C MET A 172 -15.46 2.51 3.27
N PHE A 173 -15.48 1.45 4.06
CA PHE A 173 -14.79 1.37 5.33
C PHE A 173 -13.52 0.54 5.22
N GLY A 174 -12.47 0.92 5.95
CA GLY A 174 -11.20 0.18 5.95
C GLY A 174 -11.17 -0.95 6.98
N ASN A 175 -12.05 -0.92 7.96
CA ASN A 175 -12.16 -1.92 9.04
C ASN A 175 -13.49 -1.77 9.80
N LYS A 176 -13.81 -2.78 10.61
CA LYS A 176 -15.05 -2.86 11.41
C LYS A 176 -15.26 -1.68 12.37
N ARG A 177 -14.19 -1.02 12.81
CA ARG A 177 -14.30 0.10 13.75
C ARG A 177 -14.50 1.44 13.07
N HIS A 178 -14.40 1.51 11.74
CA HIS A 178 -14.46 2.73 10.92
C HIS A 178 -13.46 3.81 11.36
N ILE A 179 -12.28 3.39 11.82
CA ILE A 179 -11.22 4.28 12.31
C ILE A 179 -9.93 4.04 11.53
N SER A 180 -9.06 5.05 11.55
CA SER A 180 -7.71 4.94 10.98
C SER A 180 -6.95 3.75 11.57
N THR A 181 -6.24 3.01 10.73
CA THR A 181 -5.32 1.94 11.14
C THR A 181 -4.11 2.46 11.94
N LEU A 182 -3.85 3.76 11.92
CA LEU A 182 -2.83 4.40 12.75
C LEU A 182 -3.19 4.36 14.24
N ARG A 183 -4.48 4.36 14.57
CA ARG A 183 -4.95 4.38 15.94
C ARG A 183 -4.57 3.09 16.66
N GLY A 184 -3.82 3.21 17.73
CA GLY A 184 -3.23 2.08 18.47
C GLY A 184 -1.80 1.76 18.08
N MET A 185 -1.34 2.19 16.89
CA MET A 185 0.02 1.99 16.39
C MET A 185 0.91 3.23 16.55
N GLN A 186 0.30 4.41 16.61
CA GLN A 186 1.01 5.69 16.60
C GLN A 186 2.09 5.77 17.67
N SER A 187 1.75 5.40 18.91
CA SER A 187 2.70 5.48 20.03
C SER A 187 3.94 4.58 19.86
N LYS A 188 3.78 3.41 19.21
CA LYS A 188 4.91 2.51 18.90
C LYS A 188 5.78 3.06 17.80
N ILE A 189 5.17 3.61 16.76
CA ILE A 189 5.88 4.26 15.64
C ILE A 189 6.63 5.49 16.14
N ASP A 190 6.00 6.35 16.93
CA ASP A 190 6.61 7.54 17.52
C ASP A 190 7.79 7.17 18.44
N ALA A 191 7.66 6.11 19.25
CA ALA A 191 8.74 5.61 20.10
C ALA A 191 9.92 5.06 19.27
N TYR A 192 9.63 4.30 18.22
CA TYR A 192 10.64 3.82 17.28
C TYR A 192 11.42 4.98 16.66
N ASP A 193 10.72 5.97 16.12
CA ASP A 193 11.29 7.14 15.45
C ASP A 193 12.09 8.02 16.43
N ALA A 194 11.63 8.17 17.67
CA ALA A 194 12.32 8.90 18.72
C ALA A 194 13.66 8.24 19.09
N VAL A 195 13.67 6.90 19.28
CA VAL A 195 14.90 6.15 19.60
C VAL A 195 15.87 6.16 18.41
N GLN A 196 15.37 6.05 17.18
CA GLN A 196 16.20 6.11 15.97
C GLN A 196 16.82 7.49 15.79
N SER A 197 16.05 8.56 16.01
CA SER A 197 16.53 9.94 15.98
C SER A 197 17.56 10.21 17.06
N GLY A 198 17.29 9.78 18.29
CA GLY A 198 18.23 9.90 19.40
C GLY A 198 19.53 9.13 19.15
N PHE A 199 19.43 7.95 18.53
CA PHE A 199 20.63 7.18 18.18
C PHE A 199 21.48 7.86 17.10
N ALA A 200 20.85 8.47 16.11
CA ALA A 200 21.56 9.25 15.09
C ALA A 200 22.26 10.49 15.72
N ASN A 201 21.59 11.17 16.64
CA ASN A 201 22.18 12.31 17.36
C ASN A 201 23.37 11.87 18.23
N ASP A 202 23.24 10.76 18.96
CA ASP A 202 24.34 10.25 19.78
C ASP A 202 25.55 9.83 18.93
N LEU A 203 25.33 9.25 17.73
CA LEU A 203 26.44 8.91 16.83
C LEU A 203 27.17 10.15 16.33
N ASP A 204 26.44 11.24 16.09
CA ASP A 204 27.02 12.52 15.69
C ASP A 204 27.78 13.17 16.86
N ASP A 205 27.21 13.14 18.05
CA ASP A 205 27.85 13.64 19.27
C ASP A 205 29.08 12.81 19.68
N CYS A 206 29.06 11.49 19.47
CA CYS A 206 30.20 10.61 19.71
C CYS A 206 31.36 10.85 18.74
N ALA A 207 31.09 11.43 17.58
CA ALA A 207 32.15 11.88 16.65
C ALA A 207 32.91 13.08 17.18
N GLN A 208 32.39 13.77 18.22
CA GLN A 208 33.06 14.87 18.88
C GLN A 208 33.97 14.35 19.99
N MET A 209 35.23 14.67 19.96
CA MET A 209 36.18 14.39 21.05
C MET A 209 36.13 15.50 22.11
N TYR A 210 35.83 15.11 23.34
CA TYR A 210 35.95 16.01 24.50
C TYR A 210 37.34 15.87 25.10
N TRP A 211 38.03 16.99 25.27
CA TRP A 211 39.35 17.05 25.84
C TRP A 211 39.29 17.62 27.26
N LEU A 212 39.65 16.83 28.24
CA LEU A 212 39.88 17.32 29.58
C LEU A 212 41.35 17.72 29.75
N ILE A 213 41.59 19.00 29.96
CA ILE A 213 42.90 19.55 30.25
C ILE A 213 42.95 19.80 31.76
N SER A 214 43.76 19.03 32.47
CA SER A 214 43.98 19.20 33.89
C SER A 214 45.25 20.03 34.13
N ASN A 215 45.29 20.85 35.20
CA ASN A 215 46.38 21.76 35.55
C ASN A 215 46.66 22.85 34.49
N ALA A 216 45.57 23.39 33.93
CA ALA A 216 45.64 24.49 32.99
C ALA A 216 45.61 25.89 33.68
N ASP A 217 45.97 25.92 34.96
CA ASP A 217 45.99 27.16 35.74
C ASP A 217 46.98 28.18 35.14
N GLY A 218 46.42 29.26 34.60
CA GLY A 218 47.21 30.35 33.98
C GLY A 218 47.07 30.46 32.46
N MET A 219 46.38 29.55 31.79
CA MET A 219 46.05 29.70 30.35
C MET A 219 44.89 30.67 30.17
N THR A 220 45.09 31.60 29.26
CA THR A 220 44.02 32.52 28.83
C THR A 220 43.05 31.83 27.85
N ASP A 221 41.87 32.41 27.64
CA ASP A 221 40.87 31.88 26.70
C ASP A 221 41.42 31.80 25.26
N ASP A 222 42.33 32.73 24.89
CA ASP A 222 42.97 32.74 23.57
C ASP A 222 43.98 31.59 23.44
N GLU A 223 44.75 31.28 24.47
CA GLU A 223 45.68 30.15 24.49
C GLU A 223 44.99 28.81 24.48
N LEU A 224 43.82 28.70 25.16
CA LEU A 224 42.96 27.52 25.10
C LEU A 224 42.38 27.33 23.69
N ALA A 225 41.98 28.42 23.03
CA ALA A 225 41.48 28.37 21.66
C ALA A 225 42.59 27.93 20.66
N GLU A 226 43.79 28.48 20.80
CA GLU A 226 44.95 28.08 19.98
C GLU A 226 45.34 26.61 20.22
N PHE A 227 45.29 26.14 21.47
CA PHE A 227 45.58 24.76 21.83
C PHE A 227 44.50 23.80 21.20
N ARG A 228 43.24 24.18 21.29
CA ARG A 228 42.15 23.47 20.64
C ARG A 228 42.34 23.36 19.12
N ASP A 229 42.73 24.47 18.49
CA ASP A 229 42.93 24.52 17.05
C ASP A 229 44.15 23.69 16.61
N ARG A 230 45.21 23.68 17.40
CA ARG A 230 46.38 22.80 17.17
C ARG A 230 45.99 21.31 17.32
N LEU A 231 45.21 20.94 18.33
CA LEU A 231 44.69 19.58 18.48
C LEU A 231 43.82 19.16 17.30
N LYS A 232 42.93 20.05 16.86
CA LYS A 232 41.99 19.78 15.79
C LYS A 232 42.65 19.66 14.41
N PHE A 233 43.63 20.53 14.11
CA PHE A 233 44.23 20.59 12.78
C PHE A 233 45.55 19.86 12.66
N GLN A 234 46.35 19.79 13.74
CA GLN A 234 47.67 19.16 13.71
C GLN A 234 47.69 17.78 14.39
N HIS A 235 46.64 17.45 15.13
CA HIS A 235 46.52 16.21 15.93
C HIS A 235 47.63 15.96 16.96
N ILE A 236 48.44 17.01 17.25
CA ILE A 236 49.54 16.98 18.22
C ILE A 236 49.51 18.29 19.02
N ALA A 237 49.57 18.16 20.36
CA ALA A 237 49.77 19.29 21.24
C ALA A 237 50.82 18.93 22.32
N LYS A 238 51.68 19.90 22.68
CA LYS A 238 52.66 19.73 23.75
C LYS A 238 52.13 20.44 24.99
N ALA A 239 51.94 19.71 26.08
CA ALA A 239 51.61 20.26 27.40
C ALA A 239 52.85 20.17 28.28
N GLU A 240 53.30 21.27 28.87
CA GLU A 240 54.58 21.32 29.63
C GLU A 240 54.41 20.73 31.05
N GLU A 241 53.26 20.83 31.69
CA GLU A 241 52.96 20.24 33.01
C GLU A 241 51.49 19.74 33.17
N GLY A 242 50.72 19.76 32.10
CA GLY A 242 49.29 19.34 32.09
C GLY A 242 49.07 17.91 31.61
N GLN A 243 48.02 17.30 32.07
CA GLN A 243 47.53 16.03 31.53
C GLN A 243 46.35 16.31 30.61
N VAL A 244 46.39 15.73 29.42
CA VAL A 244 45.31 15.80 28.44
C VAL A 244 44.69 14.41 28.32
N GLN A 245 43.42 14.29 28.61
CA GLN A 245 42.65 13.04 28.42
C GLN A 245 41.54 13.28 27.41
N ALA A 246 41.48 12.41 26.43
CA ALA A 246 40.38 12.39 25.49
C ALA A 246 39.27 11.49 26.05
N TYR A 247 38.06 12.02 26.11
CA TYR A 247 36.88 11.26 26.46
C TYR A 247 36.02 11.11 25.20
N THR A 248 35.79 9.85 24.84
CA THR A 248 34.78 9.49 23.82
C THR A 248 33.60 8.86 24.53
N GLN A 249 32.43 9.31 24.21
CA GLN A 249 31.21 8.71 24.73
C GLN A 249 30.87 7.49 23.88
N GLU A 250 30.75 6.33 24.51
CA GLU A 250 30.28 5.12 23.82
C GLU A 250 28.76 5.03 23.93
N PRO A 251 28.02 5.13 22.81
CA PRO A 251 26.57 4.98 22.85
C PRO A 251 26.19 3.54 23.17
N PRO A 252 25.08 3.28 23.87
CA PRO A 252 24.59 1.95 24.17
C PRO A 252 24.03 1.25 22.91
N TYR A 253 24.92 0.93 21.97
CA TYR A 253 24.59 0.43 20.64
C TYR A 253 23.74 -0.84 20.67
N THR A 254 24.14 -1.84 21.47
CA THR A 254 23.51 -3.15 21.54
C THR A 254 22.06 -3.03 22.04
N ALA A 255 21.86 -2.34 23.16
CA ALA A 255 20.52 -2.17 23.75
C ALA A 255 19.56 -1.42 22.81
N ARG A 256 20.04 -0.38 22.12
CA ARG A 256 19.23 0.36 21.15
C ARG A 256 18.88 -0.48 19.92
N LYS A 257 19.84 -1.22 19.38
CA LYS A 257 19.62 -2.12 18.26
C LYS A 257 18.60 -3.20 18.59
N GLU A 258 18.73 -3.82 19.76
CA GLU A 258 17.78 -4.83 20.24
C GLU A 258 16.37 -4.23 20.40
N PHE A 259 16.26 -3.06 21.04
CA PHE A 259 14.99 -2.36 21.19
C PHE A 259 14.33 -2.03 19.83
N LEU A 260 15.08 -1.47 18.88
CA LEU A 260 14.57 -1.16 17.54
C LEU A 260 14.15 -2.43 16.78
N THR A 261 14.88 -3.53 16.94
CA THR A 261 14.54 -4.81 16.32
C THR A 261 13.25 -5.39 16.90
N GLN A 262 13.14 -5.38 18.23
CA GLN A 262 11.92 -5.82 18.93
C GLN A 262 10.72 -4.95 18.56
N MET A 263 10.85 -3.63 18.65
CA MET A 263 9.78 -2.68 18.33
C MET A 263 9.30 -2.82 16.89
N ARG A 264 10.23 -3.04 15.95
CA ARG A 264 9.88 -3.33 14.56
C ARG A 264 9.02 -4.60 14.45
N SER A 265 9.44 -5.70 15.09
CA SER A 265 8.68 -6.96 15.09
C SER A 265 7.27 -6.76 15.66
N GLU A 266 7.15 -6.05 16.78
CA GLU A 266 5.87 -5.74 17.41
C GLU A 266 4.97 -4.87 16.53
N ILE A 267 5.54 -3.91 15.76
CA ILE A 267 4.78 -3.08 14.82
C ILE A 267 4.17 -3.95 13.70
N TYR A 268 4.94 -4.89 13.14
CA TYR A 268 4.43 -5.81 12.11
C TYR A 268 3.38 -6.78 12.67
N GLU A 269 3.59 -7.31 13.87
CA GLU A 269 2.69 -8.23 14.55
C GLU A 269 1.35 -7.56 14.89
N ASP A 270 1.37 -6.39 15.55
CA ASP A 270 0.15 -5.65 15.92
C ASP A 270 -0.66 -5.19 14.70
N PHE A 271 0.02 -4.88 13.59
CA PHE A 271 -0.65 -4.53 12.34
C PHE A 271 -1.20 -5.76 11.61
N GLY A 272 -0.74 -6.96 11.98
CA GLY A 272 -1.01 -8.19 11.26
C GLY A 272 -0.48 -8.14 9.83
N ALA A 273 0.76 -7.68 9.67
CA ALA A 273 1.42 -7.54 8.40
C ALA A 273 2.52 -8.60 8.23
N LEU A 274 2.81 -8.96 6.98
CA LEU A 274 3.89 -9.87 6.67
C LEU A 274 5.25 -9.14 6.74
N ASP A 275 6.13 -9.58 7.65
CA ASP A 275 7.54 -9.22 7.58
C ASP A 275 8.31 -10.22 6.70
N VAL A 276 8.54 -9.83 5.45
CA VAL A 276 9.26 -10.65 4.46
C VAL A 276 10.68 -11.03 4.96
N HIS A 277 11.28 -10.21 5.82
CA HIS A 277 12.59 -10.52 6.40
C HIS A 277 12.56 -11.64 7.46
N ALA A 278 11.39 -11.95 8.01
CA ALA A 278 11.21 -13.07 8.92
C ALA A 278 11.10 -14.44 8.19
N ILE A 279 10.82 -14.40 6.88
CA ILE A 279 10.75 -15.61 6.04
C ILE A 279 12.17 -15.99 5.64
N ALA A 280 12.63 -17.14 6.09
CA ALA A 280 13.95 -17.67 5.71
C ALA A 280 14.02 -18.02 4.22
N ALA A 281 15.20 -17.82 3.60
CA ALA A 281 15.43 -18.28 2.25
C ALA A 281 15.28 -19.81 2.19
N GLY A 282 14.40 -20.31 1.31
CA GLY A 282 14.11 -21.75 1.19
C GLY A 282 13.08 -22.28 2.22
N ALA A 283 12.29 -21.38 2.83
CA ALA A 283 11.18 -21.79 3.68
C ALA A 283 10.19 -22.65 2.88
N THR A 284 9.62 -23.67 3.56
CA THR A 284 8.56 -24.52 2.98
C THR A 284 7.27 -23.72 2.82
N ASN A 285 6.37 -24.19 1.97
CA ASN A 285 5.05 -23.53 1.78
C ASN A 285 4.26 -23.47 3.09
N ASP A 286 4.35 -24.46 3.95
CA ASP A 286 3.68 -24.47 5.27
C ASP A 286 4.19 -23.30 6.15
N HIS A 287 5.49 -23.03 6.16
CA HIS A 287 6.06 -21.89 6.90
C HIS A 287 5.66 -20.55 6.29
N ILE A 288 5.61 -20.50 4.96
CA ILE A 288 5.14 -19.30 4.22
C ILE A 288 3.68 -19.06 4.55
N ASP A 289 2.82 -20.08 4.47
CA ASP A 289 1.39 -19.99 4.77
C ASP A 289 1.14 -19.58 6.23
N ALA A 290 1.87 -20.15 7.18
CA ALA A 290 1.80 -19.73 8.58
C ALA A 290 2.20 -18.25 8.79
N ALA A 291 3.20 -17.77 8.05
CA ALA A 291 3.61 -16.37 8.11
C ALA A 291 2.56 -15.41 7.49
N TYR A 292 1.76 -15.88 6.53
CA TYR A 292 0.67 -15.10 5.93
C TYR A 292 -0.59 -15.05 6.78
N GLN A 293 -0.79 -15.97 7.74
CA GLN A 293 -2.03 -16.09 8.51
C GLN A 293 -2.52 -14.75 9.11
N PRO A 294 -1.69 -13.93 9.79
CA PRO A 294 -2.17 -12.65 10.32
C PRO A 294 -2.59 -11.66 9.24
N LEU A 295 -1.94 -11.72 8.08
CA LEU A 295 -2.29 -10.88 6.94
C LEU A 295 -3.59 -11.36 6.28
N ASP A 296 -3.82 -12.67 6.22
CA ASP A 296 -5.05 -13.26 5.70
C ASP A 296 -6.25 -12.88 6.56
N ASP A 297 -6.16 -13.03 7.88
CA ASP A 297 -7.25 -12.68 8.83
C ASP A 297 -7.65 -11.20 8.70
N ASN A 298 -6.66 -10.32 8.52
CA ASN A 298 -6.92 -8.90 8.28
C ASN A 298 -7.44 -8.61 6.87
N ALA A 299 -7.05 -9.42 5.88
CA ALA A 299 -7.53 -9.28 4.51
C ALA A 299 -8.99 -9.69 4.38
N ASP A 300 -9.43 -10.74 5.10
CA ASP A 300 -10.83 -11.18 5.11
C ASP A 300 -11.77 -10.06 5.56
N ASP A 301 -11.45 -9.39 6.69
CA ASP A 301 -12.24 -8.26 7.20
C ASP A 301 -12.21 -7.07 6.22
N PHE A 302 -11.05 -6.77 5.65
CA PHE A 302 -10.89 -5.68 4.69
C PHE A 302 -11.64 -5.93 3.38
N GLU A 303 -11.53 -7.14 2.80
CA GLU A 303 -12.19 -7.54 1.56
C GLU A 303 -13.71 -7.54 1.72
N TYR A 304 -14.24 -7.90 2.89
CA TYR A 304 -15.66 -7.81 3.20
C TYR A 304 -16.18 -6.37 3.05
N PHE A 305 -15.53 -5.39 3.66
CA PHE A 305 -15.97 -3.98 3.57
C PHE A 305 -15.77 -3.36 2.19
N VAL A 306 -14.72 -3.75 1.49
CA VAL A 306 -14.50 -3.32 0.10
C VAL A 306 -15.53 -3.96 -0.82
N GLY A 307 -15.84 -5.23 -0.63
CA GLY A 307 -16.88 -5.96 -1.37
C GLY A 307 -18.26 -5.33 -1.20
N ASP A 308 -18.71 -5.09 0.04
CA ASP A 308 -19.98 -4.42 0.34
C ASP A 308 -20.11 -3.05 -0.36
N ALA A 309 -19.02 -2.27 -0.40
CA ALA A 309 -19.04 -0.99 -1.10
C ALA A 309 -19.11 -1.17 -2.64
N ILE A 310 -18.44 -2.18 -3.19
CA ILE A 310 -18.49 -2.47 -4.64
C ILE A 310 -19.89 -2.98 -5.02
N GLU A 311 -20.49 -3.88 -4.25
CA GLU A 311 -21.85 -4.40 -4.49
C GLU A 311 -22.87 -3.26 -4.58
N LYS A 312 -22.81 -2.29 -3.66
CA LYS A 312 -23.67 -1.09 -3.71
C LYS A 312 -23.42 -0.23 -4.97
N ILE A 313 -22.20 -0.16 -5.44
CA ILE A 313 -21.91 0.50 -6.74
C ILE A 313 -22.50 -0.28 -7.91
N LEU A 314 -22.43 -1.62 -7.87
CA LEU A 314 -23.04 -2.49 -8.89
C LEU A 314 -24.58 -2.33 -8.92
N GLU A 315 -25.22 -2.26 -7.75
CA GLU A 315 -26.66 -1.97 -7.64
C GLU A 315 -27.02 -0.61 -8.29
N LEU A 316 -26.25 0.45 -8.01
CA LEU A 316 -26.45 1.78 -8.63
C LEU A 316 -26.22 1.78 -10.15
N ALA A 317 -25.32 0.91 -10.62
CA ALA A 317 -25.06 0.70 -12.05
C ALA A 317 -26.07 -0.22 -12.73
N GLY A 318 -26.94 -0.90 -11.95
CA GLY A 318 -27.89 -1.89 -12.46
C GLY A 318 -27.22 -3.16 -12.98
N ILE A 319 -26.15 -3.58 -12.31
CA ILE A 319 -25.35 -4.78 -12.65
C ILE A 319 -25.57 -5.82 -11.55
N ASP A 320 -25.96 -7.04 -11.97
CA ASP A 320 -26.12 -8.19 -11.08
C ASP A 320 -24.89 -9.09 -11.20
N ASP A 321 -23.88 -8.81 -10.36
CA ASP A 321 -22.66 -9.60 -10.24
C ASP A 321 -22.04 -9.39 -8.86
N GLU A 322 -21.08 -10.23 -8.47
CA GLU A 322 -20.42 -10.21 -7.17
C GLU A 322 -18.91 -9.98 -7.34
N PRO A 323 -18.28 -9.08 -6.53
CA PRO A 323 -16.84 -8.86 -6.58
C PRO A 323 -16.10 -10.04 -5.96
N GLN A 324 -15.01 -10.46 -6.62
CA GLN A 324 -14.11 -11.50 -6.16
C GLN A 324 -12.69 -10.93 -6.06
N PHE A 325 -11.96 -11.36 -5.03
CA PHE A 325 -10.59 -10.90 -4.77
C PHE A 325 -9.61 -12.06 -4.94
N LYS A 326 -8.51 -11.80 -5.66
CA LYS A 326 -7.41 -12.76 -5.81
C LYS A 326 -6.18 -12.20 -5.12
N ARG A 327 -5.84 -12.76 -3.97
CA ARG A 327 -4.70 -12.32 -3.14
C ARG A 327 -3.37 -12.56 -3.84
N ASN A 328 -2.46 -11.62 -3.69
CA ASN A 328 -1.11 -11.70 -4.24
C ASN A 328 -0.16 -12.33 -3.21
N ARG A 329 0.07 -13.64 -3.31
CA ARG A 329 0.94 -14.41 -2.40
C ARG A 329 2.27 -14.75 -3.04
N ILE A 330 3.33 -14.72 -2.24
CA ILE A 330 4.60 -15.34 -2.57
C ILE A 330 4.47 -16.83 -2.26
N SER A 331 4.84 -17.70 -3.19
CA SER A 331 4.84 -19.14 -3.01
C SER A 331 6.20 -19.72 -3.41
N ASN A 332 6.56 -20.84 -2.82
CA ASN A 332 7.70 -21.65 -3.28
C ASN A 332 7.24 -22.46 -4.50
N GLU A 333 7.42 -21.87 -5.70
CA GLU A 333 6.97 -22.49 -6.95
C GLU A 333 7.61 -23.86 -7.19
N LYS A 334 8.86 -24.06 -6.76
CA LYS A 334 9.55 -25.34 -6.90
C LYS A 334 8.84 -26.42 -6.07
N GLU A 335 8.64 -26.18 -4.79
CA GLU A 335 7.97 -27.14 -3.89
C GLU A 335 6.54 -27.43 -4.37
N ARG A 336 5.81 -26.40 -4.80
CA ARG A 336 4.47 -26.57 -5.36
C ARG A 336 4.46 -27.41 -6.63
N THR A 337 5.45 -27.22 -7.51
CA THR A 337 5.63 -28.01 -8.70
C THR A 337 5.95 -29.46 -8.36
N ASP A 338 6.88 -29.68 -7.42
CA ASP A 338 7.27 -31.03 -6.96
C ASP A 338 6.05 -31.77 -6.36
N MET A 339 5.22 -31.11 -5.53
CA MET A 339 3.99 -31.68 -4.98
C MET A 339 2.97 -32.07 -6.07
N ILE A 340 2.81 -31.23 -7.10
CA ILE A 340 1.89 -31.50 -8.21
C ILE A 340 2.40 -32.69 -9.03
N LEU A 341 3.70 -32.76 -9.29
CA LEU A 341 4.32 -33.87 -10.03
C LEU A 341 4.28 -35.19 -9.22
N GLU A 342 4.43 -35.16 -7.92
CA GLU A 342 4.24 -36.34 -7.06
C GLU A 342 2.79 -36.85 -7.09
N ALA A 343 1.81 -35.92 -7.16
CA ALA A 343 0.39 -36.24 -7.29
C ALA A 343 -0.02 -36.65 -8.71
N ALA A 344 0.86 -36.54 -9.70
CA ALA A 344 0.56 -36.78 -11.11
C ALA A 344 0.05 -38.21 -11.41
N ASN A 345 0.47 -39.18 -10.58
CA ASN A 345 -0.01 -40.57 -10.72
C ASN A 345 -1.47 -40.78 -10.33
N TYR A 346 -2.10 -39.79 -9.69
CA TYR A 346 -3.48 -39.84 -9.17
C TYR A 346 -4.42 -38.83 -9.84
N LEU A 347 -3.92 -37.97 -10.72
CA LEU A 347 -4.65 -36.89 -11.36
C LEU A 347 -4.56 -37.03 -12.89
N ASP A 348 -5.59 -36.55 -13.58
CA ASP A 348 -5.57 -36.42 -15.02
C ASP A 348 -4.63 -35.31 -15.51
N GLU A 349 -4.11 -35.44 -16.75
CA GLU A 349 -3.14 -34.51 -17.34
C GLU A 349 -3.66 -33.07 -17.41
N GLU A 350 -4.95 -32.89 -17.70
CA GLU A 350 -5.58 -31.56 -17.74
C GLU A 350 -5.55 -30.88 -16.38
N THR A 351 -5.86 -31.61 -15.32
CA THR A 351 -5.83 -31.10 -13.94
C THR A 351 -4.43 -30.77 -13.48
N ILE A 352 -3.44 -31.59 -13.86
CA ILE A 352 -2.03 -31.34 -13.57
C ILE A 352 -1.57 -30.03 -14.23
N LEU A 353 -1.81 -29.90 -15.55
CA LEU A 353 -1.41 -28.73 -16.32
C LEU A 353 -2.06 -27.44 -15.79
N LYS A 354 -3.35 -27.48 -15.43
CA LYS A 354 -4.06 -26.33 -14.84
C LYS A 354 -3.50 -25.89 -13.48
N LYS A 355 -2.87 -26.81 -12.74
CA LYS A 355 -2.32 -26.51 -11.41
C LYS A 355 -0.84 -26.09 -11.43
N LEU A 356 -0.13 -26.34 -12.52
CA LEU A 356 1.26 -25.92 -12.64
C LEU A 356 1.38 -24.39 -12.63
N PRO A 357 2.26 -23.81 -11.79
CA PRO A 357 2.30 -22.36 -11.55
C PRO A 357 2.76 -21.54 -12.77
N PHE A 358 3.44 -22.18 -13.73
CA PHE A 358 3.99 -21.53 -14.93
C PHE A 358 3.19 -21.83 -16.21
N VAL A 359 2.06 -22.54 -16.13
CA VAL A 359 1.17 -22.82 -17.26
C VAL A 359 -0.06 -21.93 -17.15
N ALA A 360 -0.32 -21.11 -18.19
CA ALA A 360 -1.53 -20.33 -18.23
C ALA A 360 -2.75 -21.23 -18.55
N PRO A 361 -3.90 -21.04 -17.89
CA PRO A 361 -5.10 -21.86 -18.15
C PRO A 361 -5.54 -21.87 -19.60
N GLU A 362 -5.24 -20.81 -20.35
CA GLU A 362 -5.56 -20.64 -21.77
C GLU A 362 -4.65 -21.48 -22.67
N GLU A 363 -3.44 -21.85 -22.21
CA GLU A 363 -2.48 -22.66 -22.95
C GLU A 363 -2.70 -24.16 -22.77
N VAL A 364 -3.48 -24.58 -21.77
CA VAL A 364 -3.71 -25.99 -21.44
C VAL A 364 -4.28 -26.79 -22.62
N PRO A 365 -5.30 -26.31 -23.37
CA PRO A 365 -5.82 -27.04 -24.51
C PRO A 365 -4.79 -27.27 -25.62
N ASP A 366 -3.94 -26.26 -25.88
CA ASP A 366 -2.89 -26.34 -26.91
C ASP A 366 -1.76 -27.29 -26.50
N ILE A 367 -1.43 -27.35 -25.20
CA ILE A 367 -0.44 -28.28 -24.67
C ILE A 367 -0.96 -29.71 -24.75
N LEU A 368 -2.21 -29.97 -24.38
CA LEU A 368 -2.84 -31.30 -24.47
C LEU A 368 -2.88 -31.79 -25.92
N ALA A 369 -3.27 -30.92 -26.87
CA ALA A 369 -3.29 -31.27 -28.30
C ALA A 369 -1.92 -31.68 -28.82
N LYS A 370 -0.84 -30.99 -28.38
CA LYS A 370 0.54 -31.34 -28.73
C LYS A 370 0.98 -32.66 -28.10
N LEU A 371 0.63 -32.90 -26.86
CA LEU A 371 0.94 -34.16 -26.17
C LEU A 371 0.25 -35.37 -26.86
N ASP A 372 -1.00 -35.20 -27.27
CA ASP A 372 -1.73 -36.23 -28.05
C ASP A 372 -1.08 -36.50 -29.41
N GLU A 373 -0.66 -35.44 -30.11
CA GLU A 373 0.05 -35.58 -31.40
C GLU A 373 1.40 -36.27 -31.24
N GLU A 374 2.19 -35.92 -30.21
CA GLU A 374 3.46 -36.58 -29.90
C GLU A 374 3.27 -38.04 -29.48
N SER A 375 2.25 -38.37 -28.74
CA SER A 375 1.92 -39.74 -28.35
C SER A 375 1.54 -40.57 -29.58
N TYR A 376 0.68 -40.01 -30.46
CA TYR A 376 0.30 -40.67 -31.70
C TYR A 376 1.53 -40.93 -32.60
N ASN A 377 2.44 -39.98 -32.78
CA ASN A 377 3.65 -40.14 -33.59
C ASN A 377 4.59 -41.18 -32.99
N ARG A 378 4.71 -41.29 -31.67
CA ARG A 378 5.54 -42.29 -31.00
C ARG A 378 5.06 -43.73 -31.24
N TYR A 379 3.76 -43.96 -31.42
CA TYR A 379 3.16 -45.26 -31.70
C TYR A 379 3.12 -45.58 -33.20
N THR A 380 3.34 -44.62 -34.10
CA THR A 380 3.27 -44.79 -35.55
C THR A 380 4.64 -44.82 -36.24
N GLU A 381 5.74 -44.51 -35.55
CA GLU A 381 7.07 -44.71 -36.09
C GLU A 381 7.35 -46.21 -36.28
N PRO A 382 7.71 -46.68 -37.47
CA PRO A 382 8.08 -48.07 -37.72
C PRO A 382 9.32 -48.42 -36.87
N ILE A 383 9.23 -49.48 -36.09
CA ILE A 383 10.41 -50.08 -35.43
C ILE A 383 11.35 -50.50 -36.53
N GLU A 384 12.47 -49.80 -36.79
CA GLU A 384 13.54 -50.28 -37.63
C GLU A 384 14.05 -51.60 -37.04
N PRO A 385 14.05 -52.72 -37.82
CA PRO A 385 14.56 -53.97 -37.30
C PRO A 385 16.06 -53.83 -37.06
N ASP A 386 16.52 -54.19 -35.87
CA ASP A 386 17.93 -54.28 -35.51
C ASP A 386 18.70 -54.99 -36.61
N ALA A 387 19.73 -54.32 -37.15
CA ALA A 387 20.65 -54.93 -38.08
C ALA A 387 21.37 -56.12 -37.43
N PRO A 388 21.44 -57.30 -38.05
CA PRO A 388 22.09 -58.47 -37.48
C PRO A 388 23.56 -58.18 -37.18
N GLU A 389 23.98 -58.40 -35.94
CA GLU A 389 25.39 -58.39 -35.51
C GLU A 389 26.17 -59.30 -36.41
N GLY A 390 27.04 -58.75 -37.25
CA GLY A 390 27.98 -59.54 -38.13
C GLY A 390 28.98 -60.27 -37.26
N ASN A 391 28.94 -61.61 -37.31
CA ASN A 391 29.97 -62.48 -36.80
C ASN A 391 31.32 -62.06 -37.40
N GLN A 392 32.21 -61.54 -36.58
CA GLN A 392 33.64 -61.55 -36.91
C GLN A 392 34.19 -62.88 -36.37
N GLU A 393 34.30 -63.89 -37.30
CA GLU A 393 35.20 -65.03 -37.17
C GLU A 393 36.61 -64.50 -37.11
N GLY A 394 37.38 -64.99 -36.17
CA GLY A 394 38.80 -64.79 -36.07
C GLY A 394 39.58 -65.48 -37.18
N ASP A 395 40.75 -64.95 -37.46
CA ASP A 395 41.89 -65.70 -37.91
C ASP A 395 43.19 -65.01 -37.52
N GLU A 396 44.06 -65.86 -36.87
CA GLU A 396 45.49 -65.79 -36.55
C GLU A 396 46.06 -64.68 -35.66
#